data_27b3f7f3cea5333aae9075dae754eaef
#
_entry.id   27b3f7f3cea5333aae9075dae754eaef
#
_cell.length_a   1.000
_cell.length_b   1.000
_cell.length_c   1.000
_cell.angle_alpha   90.00
_cell.angle_beta   90.00
_cell.angle_gamma   90.00
#
_symmetry.space_group_name_H-M   'P 1'
#
loop_
_entity.id
_entity.type
_entity.pdbx_description
1 polymer ?
#
loop_
_entity_poly.entity_id
_entity_poly.type
_entity_poly.pdbx_seq_one_letter_code
_entity_poly.pdbx_strand_id
1 'polypeptide(L)'
;MTEFLQQLINGVSLGAIYALIALGYSMVYGVLRFINFAHSDVFMIGSFVGYYLTNPPAWFRNWFPGAAKLPTENIGTGILALGVAMLVCAVLGVVIEKLAYRPLRSRSKLTVLITAIGVSLLLENGGQFFFGAAPKAFPTLFPVHTFKVAGLVISTTQIVVLAVALALLGALQYIVLRTKVGTAMRAVSFNPQAAALVGINNDHIISFTFALGSALAAAGGILYSLNYQAIDPLMGVLPGLKAFVAAVLGGIGNIPGAALGGLLLGVVETFVNGSRFSTFTDAIAFAILIAILLFRPAGLLGKMQVEKV
;
A
#
# COMPACT_ATOMS: atom_id res chain seq x y z
N MET A 1 32.21 2.86 -4.37
CA MET A 1 31.50 1.58 -4.47
C MET A 1 30.59 1.32 -3.26
N THR A 2 31.03 1.59 -2.05
CA THR A 2 30.24 1.45 -0.81
C THR A 2 28.99 2.34 -0.80
N GLU A 3 29.07 3.60 -1.24
CA GLU A 3 27.93 4.52 -1.34
C GLU A 3 26.86 4.01 -2.33
N PHE A 4 27.28 3.51 -3.49
CA PHE A 4 26.37 2.93 -4.47
C PHE A 4 25.60 1.74 -3.89
N LEU A 5 26.31 0.82 -3.23
CA LEU A 5 25.67 -0.35 -2.59
C LEU A 5 24.75 0.07 -1.43
N GLN A 6 25.13 1.08 -0.65
CA GLN A 6 24.30 1.61 0.41
C GLN A 6 23.00 2.20 -0.14
N GLN A 7 23.07 3.00 -1.20
CA GLN A 7 21.88 3.56 -1.85
C GLN A 7 21.00 2.47 -2.46
N LEU A 8 21.60 1.42 -3.03
CA LEU A 8 20.85 0.29 -3.54
C LEU A 8 20.06 -0.43 -2.44
N ILE A 9 20.69 -0.71 -1.29
CA ILE A 9 20.02 -1.33 -0.12
C ILE A 9 18.88 -0.44 0.36
N ASN A 10 19.13 0.85 0.53
CA ASN A 10 18.11 1.81 0.94
C ASN A 10 16.96 1.88 -0.07
N GLY A 11 17.29 1.88 -1.36
CA GLY A 11 16.33 1.92 -2.46
C GLY A 11 15.47 0.67 -2.56
N VAL A 12 16.05 -0.50 -2.34
CA VAL A 12 15.30 -1.77 -2.31
C VAL A 12 14.36 -1.80 -1.10
N SER A 13 14.79 -1.29 0.06
CA SER A 13 13.94 -1.18 1.24
C SER A 13 12.75 -0.23 1.00
N LEU A 14 12.99 0.96 0.48
CA LEU A 14 11.93 1.92 0.14
C LEU A 14 11.01 1.37 -0.96
N GLY A 15 11.61 0.74 -1.98
CA GLY A 15 10.89 0.12 -3.08
C GLY A 15 9.98 -1.04 -2.64
N ALA A 16 10.39 -1.78 -1.61
CA ALA A 16 9.56 -2.84 -1.03
C ALA A 16 8.28 -2.27 -0.37
N ILE A 17 8.36 -1.10 0.25
CA ILE A 17 7.19 -0.39 0.79
C ILE A 17 6.26 0.05 -0.36
N TYR A 18 6.82 0.71 -1.39
CA TYR A 18 6.04 1.09 -2.57
C TYR A 18 5.41 -0.10 -3.28
N ALA A 19 6.11 -1.23 -3.34
CA ALA A 19 5.57 -2.45 -3.90
C ALA A 19 4.32 -2.93 -3.17
N LEU A 20 4.29 -2.92 -1.84
CA LEU A 20 3.10 -3.31 -1.05
C LEU A 20 1.89 -2.43 -1.37
N ILE A 21 2.08 -1.11 -1.44
CA ILE A 21 1.00 -0.18 -1.76
C ILE A 21 0.55 -0.37 -3.23
N ALA A 22 1.51 -0.48 -4.15
CA ALA A 22 1.25 -0.69 -5.58
C ALA A 22 0.52 -2.01 -5.86
N LEU A 23 0.79 -3.05 -5.07
CA LEU A 23 0.06 -4.32 -5.13
C LEU A 23 -1.41 -4.14 -4.79
N GLY A 24 -1.74 -3.37 -3.76
CA GLY A 24 -3.12 -3.07 -3.41
C GLY A 24 -3.85 -2.32 -4.53
N TYR A 25 -3.24 -1.31 -5.13
CA TYR A 25 -3.77 -0.64 -6.33
C TYR A 25 -3.98 -1.63 -7.48
N SER A 26 -2.97 -2.44 -7.76
CA SER A 26 -2.99 -3.40 -8.87
C SER A 26 -4.07 -4.46 -8.71
N MET A 27 -4.32 -4.93 -7.48
CA MET A 27 -5.37 -5.91 -7.21
C MET A 27 -6.75 -5.36 -7.45
N VAL A 28 -7.05 -4.18 -6.90
CA VAL A 28 -8.37 -3.54 -7.05
C VAL A 28 -8.61 -3.21 -8.52
N TYR A 29 -7.62 -2.62 -9.19
CA TYR A 29 -7.72 -2.31 -10.62
C TYR A 29 -7.87 -3.57 -11.48
N GLY A 30 -7.16 -4.64 -11.16
CA GLY A 30 -7.25 -5.90 -11.88
C GLY A 30 -8.66 -6.48 -11.91
N VAL A 31 -9.45 -6.29 -10.86
CA VAL A 31 -10.82 -6.81 -10.76
C VAL A 31 -11.87 -5.80 -11.25
N LEU A 32 -11.72 -4.52 -10.93
CA LEU A 32 -12.77 -3.51 -11.15
C LEU A 32 -12.48 -2.53 -12.30
N ARG A 33 -11.25 -2.52 -12.82
CA ARG A 33 -10.82 -1.64 -13.93
C ARG A 33 -10.97 -0.14 -13.64
N PHE A 34 -10.92 0.27 -12.37
CA PHE A 34 -10.81 1.68 -11.96
C PHE A 34 -9.78 1.85 -10.84
N ILE A 35 -9.30 3.09 -10.67
CA ILE A 35 -8.29 3.44 -9.66
C ILE A 35 -9.01 3.85 -8.38
N ASN A 36 -8.63 3.21 -7.26
CA ASN A 36 -9.13 3.57 -5.94
C ASN A 36 -8.17 4.58 -5.28
N PHE A 37 -8.42 5.89 -5.40
CA PHE A 37 -7.57 6.91 -4.77
C PHE A 37 -7.59 6.87 -3.25
N ALA A 38 -8.70 6.43 -2.62
CA ALA A 38 -8.77 6.26 -1.17
C ALA A 38 -7.82 5.20 -0.60
N HIS A 39 -7.11 4.45 -1.46
CA HIS A 39 -6.17 3.42 -1.04
C HIS A 39 -4.98 4.00 -0.26
N SER A 40 -4.51 5.17 -0.65
CA SER A 40 -3.45 5.91 0.05
C SER A 40 -3.87 6.37 1.46
N ASP A 41 -5.16 6.65 1.65
CA ASP A 41 -5.66 7.08 2.95
C ASP A 41 -5.87 5.89 3.89
N VAL A 42 -6.19 4.72 3.33
CA VAL A 42 -6.18 3.46 4.09
C VAL A 42 -4.77 3.14 4.62
N PHE A 43 -3.73 3.41 3.83
CA PHE A 43 -2.34 3.33 4.27
C PHE A 43 -2.07 4.26 5.47
N MET A 44 -2.52 5.51 5.42
CA MET A 44 -2.42 6.46 6.53
C MET A 44 -3.14 5.93 7.78
N ILE A 45 -4.38 5.45 7.64
CA ILE A 45 -5.14 4.89 8.75
C ILE A 45 -4.42 3.69 9.38
N GLY A 46 -3.81 2.81 8.58
CA GLY A 46 -2.99 1.70 9.07
C GLY A 46 -1.86 2.15 9.97
N SER A 47 -1.18 3.24 9.61
CA SER A 47 -0.12 3.86 10.43
C SER A 47 -0.67 4.39 11.75
N PHE A 48 -1.82 5.08 11.74
CA PHE A 48 -2.45 5.58 12.97
C PHE A 48 -2.95 4.45 13.87
N VAL A 49 -3.47 3.35 13.33
CA VAL A 49 -3.82 2.16 14.11
C VAL A 49 -2.59 1.61 14.82
N GLY A 50 -1.46 1.46 14.12
CA GLY A 50 -0.19 1.04 14.72
C GLY A 50 0.29 1.99 15.82
N TYR A 51 0.18 3.29 15.60
CA TYR A 51 0.52 4.33 16.58
C TYR A 51 -0.34 4.22 17.85
N TYR A 52 -1.67 4.12 17.71
CA TYR A 52 -2.57 4.13 18.86
C TYR A 52 -2.57 2.83 19.65
N LEU A 53 -2.07 1.73 19.11
CA LEU A 53 -1.83 0.50 19.88
C LEU A 53 -0.73 0.68 20.94
N THR A 54 0.27 1.50 20.64
CA THR A 54 1.35 1.80 21.58
C THR A 54 1.12 3.08 22.37
N ASN A 55 0.29 4.00 21.87
CA ASN A 55 -0.04 5.29 22.49
C ASN A 55 -1.57 5.48 22.55
N PRO A 56 -2.29 4.64 23.31
CA PRO A 56 -3.75 4.71 23.36
C PRO A 56 -4.22 6.07 23.88
N PRO A 57 -5.19 6.71 23.21
CA PRO A 57 -5.72 8.01 23.63
C PRO A 57 -6.47 7.89 24.97
N ALA A 58 -6.58 9.01 25.70
CA ALA A 58 -7.17 9.04 27.03
C ALA A 58 -8.59 8.48 27.06
N TRP A 59 -9.43 8.83 26.07
CA TRP A 59 -10.79 8.31 25.99
C TRP A 59 -10.83 6.78 25.85
N PHE A 60 -9.93 6.17 25.08
CA PHE A 60 -9.86 4.72 24.94
C PHE A 60 -9.45 4.03 26.25
N ARG A 61 -8.49 4.60 26.96
CA ARG A 61 -8.06 4.10 28.29
C ARG A 61 -9.17 4.22 29.33
N ASN A 62 -10.02 5.25 29.24
CA ASN A 62 -11.16 5.41 30.14
C ASN A 62 -12.24 4.35 29.90
N TRP A 63 -12.47 3.96 28.65
CA TRP A 63 -13.42 2.89 28.30
C TRP A 63 -12.87 1.48 28.55
N PHE A 64 -11.56 1.32 28.44
CA PHE A 64 -10.85 0.05 28.63
C PHE A 64 -9.71 0.24 29.66
N PRO A 65 -10.01 0.26 30.97
CA PRO A 65 -9.01 0.51 32.01
C PRO A 65 -7.85 -0.48 32.04
N GLY A 66 -8.04 -1.67 31.46
CA GLY A 66 -7.01 -2.69 31.30
C GLY A 66 -6.16 -2.57 30.03
N ALA A 67 -6.46 -1.61 29.16
CA ALA A 67 -5.64 -1.39 27.95
C ALA A 67 -4.32 -0.73 28.33
N ALA A 68 -3.35 -1.55 28.70
CA ALA A 68 -1.98 -1.11 28.96
C ALA A 68 -1.33 -0.59 27.66
N LYS A 69 -0.49 0.43 27.79
CA LYS A 69 0.41 0.84 26.72
C LYS A 69 1.30 -0.36 26.35
N LEU A 70 1.23 -0.82 25.10
CA LEU A 70 2.08 -1.90 24.64
C LEU A 70 3.56 -1.46 24.66
N PRO A 71 4.48 -2.36 25.03
CA PRO A 71 5.90 -2.03 25.03
C PRO A 71 6.37 -1.70 23.61
N THR A 72 7.19 -0.68 23.47
CA THR A 72 7.92 -0.37 22.23
C THR A 72 9.17 -1.26 22.13
N GLU A 73 9.77 -1.32 20.95
CA GLU A 73 10.99 -2.13 20.69
C GLU A 73 10.83 -3.61 21.01
N ASN A 74 9.64 -4.16 20.75
CA ASN A 74 9.33 -5.57 20.99
C ASN A 74 8.77 -6.20 19.71
N ILE A 75 9.35 -7.32 19.27
CA ILE A 75 8.93 -8.04 18.06
C ILE A 75 7.44 -8.44 18.13
N GLY A 76 6.99 -8.92 19.30
CA GLY A 76 5.59 -9.29 19.51
C GLY A 76 4.64 -8.11 19.31
N THR A 77 4.99 -6.93 19.83
CA THR A 77 4.21 -5.68 19.64
C THR A 77 4.21 -5.27 18.18
N GLY A 78 5.35 -5.36 17.49
CA GLY A 78 5.45 -5.04 16.07
C GLY A 78 4.56 -5.93 15.21
N ILE A 79 4.58 -7.25 15.44
CA ILE A 79 3.73 -8.21 14.71
C ILE A 79 2.26 -7.97 15.04
N LEU A 80 1.92 -7.74 16.31
CA LEU A 80 0.55 -7.45 16.74
C LEU A 80 0.03 -6.16 16.08
N ALA A 81 0.83 -5.08 16.11
CA ALA A 81 0.46 -3.82 15.49
C ALA A 81 0.22 -3.97 13.98
N LEU A 82 1.10 -4.70 13.30
CA LEU A 82 0.95 -5.02 11.88
C LEU A 82 -0.35 -5.81 11.63
N GLY A 83 -0.60 -6.88 12.37
CA GLY A 83 -1.78 -7.74 12.20
C GLY A 83 -3.09 -6.99 12.50
N VAL A 84 -3.13 -6.21 13.58
CA VAL A 84 -4.33 -5.42 13.94
C VAL A 84 -4.59 -4.32 12.91
N ALA A 85 -3.56 -3.58 12.47
CA ALA A 85 -3.71 -2.57 11.44
C ALA A 85 -4.20 -3.18 10.12
N MET A 86 -3.64 -4.31 9.69
CA MET A 86 -4.09 -5.03 8.50
C MET A 86 -5.55 -5.46 8.62
N LEU A 87 -5.98 -5.97 9.77
CA LEU A 87 -7.36 -6.39 10.02
C LEU A 87 -8.33 -5.20 10.00
N VAL A 88 -8.01 -4.13 10.74
CA VAL A 88 -8.84 -2.91 10.80
C VAL A 88 -8.99 -2.30 9.41
N CYS A 89 -7.90 -2.17 8.67
CA CYS A 89 -7.94 -1.62 7.33
C CYS A 89 -8.59 -2.57 6.32
N ALA A 90 -8.50 -3.89 6.49
CA ALA A 90 -9.27 -4.84 5.68
C ALA A 90 -10.78 -4.63 5.87
N VAL A 91 -11.24 -4.48 7.11
CA VAL A 91 -12.65 -4.17 7.41
C VAL A 91 -13.04 -2.81 6.82
N LEU A 92 -12.20 -1.78 6.99
CA LEU A 92 -12.42 -0.46 6.41
C LEU A 92 -12.54 -0.54 4.88
N GLY A 93 -11.67 -1.27 4.21
CA GLY A 93 -11.73 -1.48 2.77
C GLY A 93 -13.04 -2.13 2.30
N VAL A 94 -13.54 -3.13 3.05
CA VAL A 94 -14.86 -3.73 2.78
C VAL A 94 -15.99 -2.72 3.00
N VAL A 95 -15.90 -1.90 4.03
CA VAL A 95 -16.90 -0.85 4.31
C VAL A 95 -16.93 0.18 3.18
N ILE A 96 -15.77 0.68 2.76
CA ILE A 96 -15.65 1.62 1.63
C ILE A 96 -16.21 0.98 0.35
N GLU A 97 -15.87 -0.27 0.08
CA GLU A 97 -16.38 -0.99 -1.09
C GLU A 97 -17.91 -1.09 -1.05
N LYS A 98 -18.49 -1.53 0.06
CA LYS A 98 -19.94 -1.73 0.18
C LYS A 98 -20.73 -0.44 0.16
N LEU A 99 -20.25 0.62 0.81
CA LEU A 99 -21.00 1.87 0.95
C LEU A 99 -20.77 2.84 -0.21
N ALA A 100 -19.53 2.94 -0.71
CA ALA A 100 -19.19 3.93 -1.72
C ALA A 100 -19.14 3.35 -3.14
N TYR A 101 -18.48 2.19 -3.34
CA TYR A 101 -18.24 1.70 -4.70
C TYR A 101 -19.30 0.73 -5.22
N ARG A 102 -19.82 -0.17 -4.38
CA ARG A 102 -20.82 -1.17 -4.81
C ARG A 102 -22.07 -0.53 -5.43
N PRO A 103 -22.68 0.52 -4.85
CA PRO A 103 -23.86 1.16 -5.44
C PRO A 103 -23.61 1.82 -6.80
N LEU A 104 -22.35 2.17 -7.09
CA LEU A 104 -21.95 2.95 -8.26
C LEU A 104 -21.27 2.12 -9.36
N ARG A 105 -21.08 0.81 -9.16
CA ARG A 105 -20.40 -0.06 -10.14
C ARG A 105 -21.04 -0.09 -11.52
N SER A 106 -22.36 0.07 -11.60
CA SER A 106 -23.11 0.11 -12.84
C SER A 106 -23.13 1.49 -13.51
N ARG A 107 -22.58 2.51 -12.85
CA ARG A 107 -22.53 3.86 -13.37
C ARG A 107 -21.27 4.11 -14.21
N SER A 108 -21.15 5.30 -14.77
CA SER A 108 -19.99 5.66 -15.59
C SER A 108 -18.68 5.56 -14.79
N LYS A 109 -17.57 5.26 -15.46
CA LYS A 109 -16.23 5.22 -14.83
C LYS A 109 -15.88 6.55 -14.16
N LEU A 110 -16.34 7.67 -14.70
CA LEU A 110 -16.15 9.00 -14.15
C LEU A 110 -16.85 9.16 -12.80
N THR A 111 -18.09 8.68 -12.65
CA THR A 111 -18.83 8.71 -11.39
C THR A 111 -18.07 7.96 -10.28
N VAL A 112 -17.57 6.78 -10.60
CA VAL A 112 -16.78 5.98 -9.64
C VAL A 112 -15.48 6.68 -9.27
N LEU A 113 -14.81 7.31 -10.24
CA LEU A 113 -13.59 8.09 -10.02
C LEU A 113 -13.81 9.27 -9.07
N ILE A 114 -14.86 10.05 -9.31
CA ILE A 114 -15.23 11.20 -8.45
C ILE A 114 -15.55 10.70 -7.03
N THR A 115 -16.25 9.58 -6.92
CA THR A 115 -16.53 8.96 -5.62
C THR A 115 -15.24 8.55 -4.90
N ALA A 116 -14.27 7.98 -5.63
CA ALA A 116 -12.97 7.60 -5.05
C ALA A 116 -12.23 8.82 -4.48
N ILE A 117 -12.24 9.94 -5.20
CA ILE A 117 -11.68 11.21 -4.71
C ILE A 117 -12.46 11.72 -3.49
N GLY A 118 -13.80 11.65 -3.53
CA GLY A 118 -14.63 12.06 -2.39
C GLY A 118 -14.38 11.24 -1.13
N VAL A 119 -14.18 9.91 -1.27
CA VAL A 119 -13.81 9.03 -0.14
C VAL A 119 -12.40 9.37 0.38
N SER A 120 -11.45 9.65 -0.52
CA SER A 120 -10.09 10.07 -0.16
C SER A 120 -10.15 11.34 0.71
N LEU A 121 -10.80 12.39 0.21
CA LEU A 121 -10.98 13.65 0.95
C LEU A 121 -11.71 13.47 2.30
N LEU A 122 -12.69 12.55 2.35
CA LEU A 122 -13.38 12.22 3.60
C LEU A 122 -12.41 11.58 4.62
N LEU A 123 -11.55 10.67 4.19
CA LEU A 123 -10.58 10.01 5.06
C LEU A 123 -9.46 10.97 5.50
N GLU A 124 -8.96 11.82 4.61
CA GLU A 124 -7.95 12.84 4.91
C GLU A 124 -8.47 13.86 5.94
N ASN A 125 -9.62 14.49 5.66
CA ASN A 125 -10.19 15.48 6.56
C ASN A 125 -10.72 14.84 7.86
N GLY A 126 -11.32 13.65 7.76
CA GLY A 126 -11.70 12.85 8.93
C GLY A 126 -10.46 12.49 9.78
N GLY A 127 -9.36 12.10 9.13
CA GLY A 127 -8.08 11.86 9.80
C GLY A 127 -7.57 13.09 10.55
N GLN A 128 -7.61 14.28 9.93
CA GLN A 128 -7.25 15.53 10.60
C GLN A 128 -8.16 15.84 11.79
N PHE A 129 -9.45 15.59 11.66
CA PHE A 129 -10.43 15.82 12.73
C PHE A 129 -10.23 14.86 13.93
N PHE A 130 -10.08 13.54 13.68
CA PHE A 130 -9.99 12.54 14.73
C PHE A 130 -8.58 12.38 15.31
N PHE A 131 -7.56 12.49 14.47
CA PHE A 131 -6.17 12.26 14.87
C PHE A 131 -5.41 13.57 15.16
N GLY A 132 -5.96 14.71 14.73
CA GLY A 132 -5.30 16.03 14.78
C GLY A 132 -4.39 16.24 13.57
N ALA A 133 -4.26 17.49 13.13
CA ALA A 133 -3.50 17.85 11.91
C ALA A 133 -1.97 17.84 12.12
N ALA A 134 -1.50 17.92 13.38
CA ALA A 134 -0.06 17.99 13.67
C ALA A 134 0.62 16.62 13.47
N PRO A 135 1.81 16.59 12.86
CA PRO A 135 2.63 15.38 12.78
C PRO A 135 2.93 14.79 14.15
N LYS A 136 2.99 13.47 14.22
CA LYS A 136 3.30 12.71 15.44
C LYS A 136 4.52 11.84 15.20
N ALA A 137 5.38 11.72 16.22
CA ALA A 137 6.51 10.80 16.18
C ALA A 137 5.99 9.36 16.26
N PHE A 138 6.32 8.55 15.25
CA PHE A 138 5.94 7.14 15.23
C PHE A 138 6.88 6.33 16.11
N PRO A 139 6.36 5.48 17.01
CA PRO A 139 7.20 4.71 17.94
C PRO A 139 7.99 3.62 17.21
N THR A 140 9.15 3.28 17.75
CA THR A 140 9.94 2.13 17.32
C THR A 140 9.24 0.84 17.78
N LEU A 141 8.55 0.16 16.85
CA LEU A 141 7.82 -1.07 17.16
C LEU A 141 8.75 -2.29 17.30
N PHE A 142 9.86 -2.30 16.56
CA PHE A 142 10.84 -3.38 16.58
C PHE A 142 12.16 -2.90 17.20
N PRO A 143 12.96 -3.81 17.82
CA PRO A 143 14.28 -3.44 18.32
C PRO A 143 15.16 -2.87 17.22
N VAL A 144 15.77 -1.70 17.47
CA VAL A 144 16.60 -1.02 16.48
C VAL A 144 18.08 -1.33 16.75
N HIS A 145 18.67 -2.11 15.85
CA HIS A 145 20.10 -2.38 15.82
C HIS A 145 20.67 -2.00 14.45
N THR A 146 21.89 -1.54 14.44
CA THR A 146 22.62 -1.23 13.20
C THR A 146 23.80 -2.16 13.04
N PHE A 147 23.86 -2.85 11.92
CA PHE A 147 24.96 -3.74 11.58
C PHE A 147 25.91 -3.03 10.60
N LYS A 148 27.19 -3.03 10.89
CA LYS A 148 28.21 -2.51 9.98
C LYS A 148 28.94 -3.69 9.36
N VAL A 149 28.74 -3.93 8.07
CA VAL A 149 29.37 -5.04 7.34
C VAL A 149 30.05 -4.47 6.11
N ALA A 150 31.36 -4.65 6.01
CA ALA A 150 32.18 -4.17 4.88
C ALA A 150 31.98 -2.70 4.50
N GLY A 151 31.77 -1.83 5.50
CA GLY A 151 31.53 -0.39 5.30
C GLY A 151 30.08 -0.02 4.94
N LEU A 152 29.17 -1.01 4.87
CA LEU A 152 27.74 -0.80 4.71
C LEU A 152 27.06 -0.77 6.08
N VAL A 153 26.02 0.08 6.20
CA VAL A 153 25.21 0.21 7.40
C VAL A 153 23.82 -0.34 7.09
N ILE A 154 23.45 -1.44 7.74
CA ILE A 154 22.14 -2.09 7.57
C ILE A 154 21.40 -1.98 8.90
N SER A 155 20.20 -1.38 8.90
CA SER A 155 19.35 -1.29 10.09
C SER A 155 18.42 -2.50 10.20
N THR A 156 18.07 -2.87 11.43
CA THR A 156 17.01 -3.88 11.67
C THR A 156 15.70 -3.49 10.99
N THR A 157 15.38 -2.18 10.96
CA THR A 157 14.19 -1.69 10.27
C THR A 157 14.16 -2.08 8.79
N GLN A 158 15.29 -1.95 8.07
CA GLN A 158 15.39 -2.36 6.67
C GLN A 158 15.19 -3.87 6.49
N ILE A 159 15.75 -4.67 7.40
CA ILE A 159 15.58 -6.13 7.39
C ILE A 159 14.11 -6.48 7.62
N VAL A 160 13.45 -5.86 8.60
CA VAL A 160 12.02 -6.07 8.89
C VAL A 160 11.16 -5.67 7.69
N VAL A 161 11.41 -4.50 7.09
CA VAL A 161 10.70 -4.03 5.91
C VAL A 161 10.78 -5.05 4.78
N LEU A 162 11.98 -5.53 4.46
CA LEU A 162 12.19 -6.50 3.39
C LEU A 162 11.55 -7.85 3.72
N ALA A 163 11.72 -8.35 4.95
CA ALA A 163 11.16 -9.63 5.37
C ALA A 163 9.63 -9.62 5.33
N VAL A 164 9.00 -8.58 5.87
CA VAL A 164 7.54 -8.42 5.87
C VAL A 164 7.02 -8.24 4.44
N ALA A 165 7.67 -7.40 3.64
CA ALA A 165 7.26 -7.17 2.25
C ALA A 165 7.34 -8.45 1.41
N LEU A 166 8.42 -9.22 1.53
CA LEU A 166 8.58 -10.49 0.82
C LEU A 166 7.56 -11.54 1.31
N ALA A 167 7.33 -11.62 2.62
CA ALA A 167 6.33 -12.52 3.18
C ALA A 167 4.91 -12.19 2.69
N LEU A 168 4.53 -10.92 2.69
CA LEU A 168 3.21 -10.47 2.22
C LEU A 168 3.05 -10.62 0.70
N LEU A 169 4.11 -10.32 -0.07
CA LEU A 169 4.14 -10.58 -1.51
C LEU A 169 3.95 -12.06 -1.81
N GLY A 170 4.70 -12.94 -1.12
CA GLY A 170 4.61 -14.39 -1.27
C GLY A 170 3.22 -14.91 -0.88
N ALA A 171 2.67 -14.44 0.25
CA ALA A 171 1.34 -14.78 0.70
C ALA A 171 0.27 -14.35 -0.32
N LEU A 172 0.36 -13.11 -0.82
CA LEU A 172 -0.55 -12.61 -1.84
C LEU A 172 -0.48 -13.44 -3.12
N GLN A 173 0.74 -13.72 -3.59
CA GLN A 173 0.95 -14.52 -4.80
C GLN A 173 0.40 -15.95 -4.62
N TYR A 174 0.61 -16.55 -3.45
CA TYR A 174 0.03 -17.85 -3.12
C TYR A 174 -1.51 -17.80 -3.13
N ILE A 175 -2.12 -16.80 -2.46
CA ILE A 175 -3.58 -16.61 -2.44
C ILE A 175 -4.12 -16.50 -3.87
N VAL A 176 -3.55 -15.62 -4.69
CA VAL A 176 -4.07 -15.34 -6.03
C VAL A 176 -3.83 -16.49 -7.00
N LEU A 177 -2.68 -17.19 -6.93
CA LEU A 177 -2.33 -18.21 -7.93
C LEU A 177 -2.76 -19.64 -7.54
N ARG A 178 -2.80 -19.95 -6.22
CA ARG A 178 -2.94 -21.33 -5.74
C ARG A 178 -4.26 -21.61 -5.00
N THR A 179 -5.06 -20.59 -4.64
CA THR A 179 -6.31 -20.81 -3.89
C THR A 179 -7.54 -20.75 -4.80
N LYS A 180 -8.65 -21.35 -4.32
CA LYS A 180 -9.97 -21.27 -4.99
C LYS A 180 -10.46 -19.83 -5.10
N VAL A 181 -10.23 -19.01 -4.05
CA VAL A 181 -10.59 -17.58 -4.05
C VAL A 181 -9.79 -16.84 -5.11
N GLY A 182 -8.48 -17.08 -5.21
CA GLY A 182 -7.64 -16.49 -6.26
C GLY A 182 -8.08 -16.90 -7.67
N THR A 183 -8.52 -18.13 -7.87
CA THR A 183 -9.09 -18.55 -9.15
C THR A 183 -10.38 -17.78 -9.46
N ALA A 184 -11.27 -17.59 -8.47
CA ALA A 184 -12.47 -16.79 -8.61
C ALA A 184 -12.14 -15.31 -8.89
N MET A 185 -11.11 -14.73 -8.22
CA MET A 185 -10.64 -13.36 -8.51
C MET A 185 -10.21 -13.21 -9.97
N ARG A 186 -9.43 -14.14 -10.50
CA ARG A 186 -9.00 -14.12 -11.90
C ARG A 186 -10.17 -14.30 -12.87
N ALA A 187 -11.14 -15.15 -12.55
CA ALA A 187 -12.35 -15.34 -13.36
C ALA A 187 -13.18 -14.04 -13.42
N VAL A 188 -13.44 -13.40 -12.28
CA VAL A 188 -14.14 -12.10 -12.19
C VAL A 188 -13.38 -10.99 -12.92
N SER A 189 -12.05 -10.96 -12.81
CA SER A 189 -11.18 -10.01 -13.53
C SER A 189 -11.26 -10.17 -15.05
N PHE A 190 -11.41 -11.41 -15.54
CA PHE A 190 -11.49 -11.71 -16.97
C PHE A 190 -12.87 -11.37 -17.54
N ASN A 191 -13.93 -11.92 -16.95
CA ASN A 191 -15.32 -11.67 -17.36
C ASN A 191 -16.27 -11.87 -16.16
N PRO A 192 -16.76 -10.78 -15.53
CA PRO A 192 -17.65 -10.87 -14.38
C PRO A 192 -19.00 -11.55 -14.71
N GLN A 193 -19.52 -11.39 -15.93
CA GLN A 193 -20.80 -12.01 -16.35
C GLN A 193 -20.64 -13.52 -16.46
N ALA A 194 -19.59 -13.99 -17.16
CA ALA A 194 -19.30 -15.40 -17.27
C ALA A 194 -19.00 -16.04 -15.90
N ALA A 195 -18.27 -15.33 -15.02
CA ALA A 195 -18.01 -15.79 -13.66
C ALA A 195 -19.30 -16.00 -12.86
N ALA A 196 -20.26 -15.09 -12.97
CA ALA A 196 -21.58 -15.23 -12.32
C ALA A 196 -22.37 -16.44 -12.85
N LEU A 197 -22.31 -16.72 -14.14
CA LEU A 197 -22.99 -17.86 -14.75
C LEU A 197 -22.48 -19.22 -14.25
N VAL A 198 -21.19 -19.31 -13.86
CA VAL A 198 -20.62 -20.52 -13.25
C VAL A 198 -20.73 -20.54 -11.72
N GLY A 199 -21.55 -19.65 -11.13
CA GLY A 199 -21.88 -19.64 -9.72
C GLY A 199 -20.92 -18.84 -8.82
N ILE A 200 -20.00 -18.02 -9.39
CA ILE A 200 -19.12 -17.17 -8.60
C ILE A 200 -19.89 -15.92 -8.16
N ASN A 201 -19.93 -15.67 -6.85
CA ASN A 201 -20.49 -14.43 -6.31
C ASN A 201 -19.49 -13.29 -6.45
N ASN A 202 -19.68 -12.46 -7.49
CA ASN A 202 -18.79 -11.34 -7.81
C ASN A 202 -18.64 -10.35 -6.63
N ASP A 203 -19.71 -10.09 -5.88
CA ASP A 203 -19.68 -9.14 -4.77
C ASP A 203 -18.77 -9.59 -3.66
N HIS A 204 -18.82 -10.87 -3.29
CA HIS A 204 -17.92 -11.42 -2.27
C HIS A 204 -16.47 -11.37 -2.72
N ILE A 205 -16.20 -11.68 -3.99
CA ILE A 205 -14.82 -11.65 -4.53
C ILE A 205 -14.27 -10.24 -4.57
N ILE A 206 -15.09 -9.25 -4.94
CA ILE A 206 -14.67 -7.86 -4.98
C ILE A 206 -14.42 -7.33 -3.55
N SER A 207 -15.34 -7.59 -2.60
CA SER A 207 -15.14 -7.20 -1.19
C SER A 207 -13.86 -7.83 -0.61
N PHE A 208 -13.59 -9.10 -0.92
CA PHE A 208 -12.36 -9.78 -0.49
C PHE A 208 -11.10 -9.15 -1.12
N THR A 209 -11.17 -8.74 -2.39
CA THR A 209 -10.07 -8.03 -3.06
C THR A 209 -9.78 -6.70 -2.38
N PHE A 210 -10.83 -5.94 -2.01
CA PHE A 210 -10.68 -4.70 -1.25
C PHE A 210 -10.07 -4.95 0.13
N ALA A 211 -10.52 -6.00 0.84
CA ALA A 211 -9.95 -6.37 2.14
C ALA A 211 -8.46 -6.66 2.04
N LEU A 212 -8.04 -7.48 1.07
CA LEU A 212 -6.62 -7.82 0.86
C LEU A 212 -5.80 -6.58 0.47
N GLY A 213 -6.29 -5.77 -0.49
CA GLY A 213 -5.60 -4.55 -0.89
C GLY A 213 -5.41 -3.59 0.28
N SER A 214 -6.47 -3.37 1.06
CA SER A 214 -6.45 -2.49 2.24
C SER A 214 -5.53 -3.02 3.35
N ALA A 215 -5.47 -4.34 3.55
CA ALA A 215 -4.52 -4.96 4.47
C ALA A 215 -3.07 -4.70 4.05
N LEU A 216 -2.75 -4.82 2.75
CA LEU A 216 -1.43 -4.52 2.23
C LEU A 216 -1.08 -3.03 2.35
N ALA A 217 -2.05 -2.13 2.13
CA ALA A 217 -1.86 -0.70 2.37
C ALA A 217 -1.49 -0.41 3.82
N ALA A 218 -2.20 -1.01 4.78
CA ALA A 218 -1.92 -0.85 6.21
C ALA A 218 -0.51 -1.34 6.59
N ALA A 219 -0.11 -2.49 6.05
CA ALA A 219 1.25 -2.99 6.24
C ALA A 219 2.29 -2.02 5.68
N GLY A 220 2.08 -1.54 4.44
CA GLY A 220 2.92 -0.50 3.85
C GLY A 220 2.99 0.76 4.70
N GLY A 221 1.87 1.19 5.30
CA GLY A 221 1.78 2.35 6.18
C GLY A 221 2.64 2.21 7.43
N ILE A 222 2.54 1.10 8.14
CA ILE A 222 3.39 0.83 9.30
C ILE A 222 4.87 0.80 8.92
N LEU A 223 5.22 0.08 7.85
CA LEU A 223 6.62 -0.04 7.42
C LEU A 223 7.20 1.31 6.96
N TYR A 224 6.39 2.14 6.29
CA TYR A 224 6.76 3.50 5.94
C TYR A 224 7.00 4.36 7.18
N SER A 225 6.08 4.29 8.15
CA SER A 225 6.17 5.05 9.41
C SER A 225 7.37 4.63 10.26
N LEU A 226 7.75 3.34 10.23
CA LEU A 226 8.99 2.85 10.85
C LEU A 226 10.25 3.42 10.19
N ASN A 227 10.22 3.63 8.87
CA ASN A 227 11.35 4.17 8.12
C ASN A 227 11.51 5.69 8.30
N TYR A 228 10.39 6.44 8.31
CA TYR A 228 10.39 7.91 8.41
C TYR A 228 10.18 8.43 9.84
N GLN A 229 9.80 7.59 10.79
CA GLN A 229 9.55 7.89 12.21
C GLN A 229 8.56 9.04 12.46
N ALA A 230 7.72 9.34 11.48
CA ALA A 230 6.70 10.38 11.55
C ALA A 230 5.42 9.93 10.86
N ILE A 231 4.29 10.35 11.40
CA ILE A 231 2.96 10.16 10.79
C ILE A 231 2.17 11.47 10.87
N ASP A 232 1.40 11.73 9.84
CA ASP A 232 0.43 12.81 9.79
C ASP A 232 -0.77 12.40 8.91
N PRO A 233 -1.92 13.08 9.01
CA PRO A 233 -3.12 12.69 8.25
C PRO A 233 -3.01 12.84 6.73
N LEU A 234 -2.02 13.55 6.21
CA LEU A 234 -1.77 13.72 4.78
C LEU A 234 -0.62 12.86 4.26
N MET A 235 0.00 12.07 5.16
CA MET A 235 1.16 11.25 4.82
C MET A 235 0.91 10.24 3.69
N GLY A 236 -0.35 9.91 3.39
CA GLY A 236 -0.72 8.99 2.32
C GLY A 236 -0.63 9.59 0.91
N VAL A 237 -0.73 10.91 0.76
CA VAL A 237 -0.90 11.57 -0.54
C VAL A 237 0.29 11.32 -1.47
N LEU A 238 1.50 11.72 -1.09
CA LEU A 238 2.68 11.55 -1.95
C LEU A 238 3.11 10.08 -2.13
N PRO A 239 3.24 9.26 -1.06
CA PRO A 239 3.56 7.85 -1.22
C PRO A 239 2.49 7.08 -2.01
N GLY A 240 1.22 7.44 -1.85
CA GLY A 240 0.12 6.84 -2.61
C GLY A 240 0.22 7.14 -4.10
N LEU A 241 0.47 8.41 -4.48
CA LEU A 241 0.69 8.77 -5.88
C LEU A 241 1.93 8.07 -6.46
N LYS A 242 3.04 8.00 -5.72
CA LYS A 242 4.25 7.27 -6.14
C LYS A 242 3.99 5.77 -6.30
N ALA A 243 3.24 5.17 -5.38
CA ALA A 243 2.85 3.76 -5.49
C ALA A 243 1.91 3.50 -6.69
N PHE A 244 1.06 4.46 -7.04
CA PHE A 244 0.29 4.41 -8.28
C PHE A 244 1.22 4.47 -9.50
N VAL A 245 2.20 5.38 -9.52
CA VAL A 245 3.26 5.41 -10.55
C VAL A 245 3.94 4.04 -10.66
N ALA A 246 4.30 3.45 -9.54
CA ALA A 246 4.92 2.12 -9.48
C ALA A 246 4.02 1.03 -10.06
N ALA A 247 2.72 1.05 -9.74
CA ALA A 247 1.76 0.10 -10.29
C ALA A 247 1.62 0.23 -11.81
N VAL A 248 1.58 1.47 -12.33
CA VAL A 248 1.53 1.74 -13.78
C VAL A 248 2.84 1.34 -14.45
N LEU A 249 4.00 1.71 -13.87
CA LEU A 249 5.32 1.34 -14.35
C LEU A 249 5.45 -0.18 -14.50
N GLY A 250 5.01 -0.92 -13.49
CA GLY A 250 5.06 -2.38 -13.51
C GLY A 250 4.06 -3.04 -14.45
N GLY A 251 2.95 -2.36 -14.73
CA GLY A 251 1.79 -2.85 -15.47
C GLY A 251 0.61 -3.12 -14.53
N ILE A 252 -0.28 -2.14 -14.46
CA ILE A 252 -1.41 -2.18 -13.53
C ILE A 252 -2.30 -3.42 -13.75
N GLY A 253 -2.66 -4.11 -12.67
CA GLY A 253 -3.37 -5.40 -12.73
C GLY A 253 -2.47 -6.64 -12.79
N ASN A 254 -1.15 -6.46 -12.91
CA ASN A 254 -0.16 -7.53 -12.85
C ASN A 254 0.59 -7.48 -11.51
N ILE A 255 0.38 -8.48 -10.65
CA ILE A 255 0.98 -8.53 -9.30
C ILE A 255 2.51 -8.51 -9.35
N PRO A 256 3.21 -9.40 -10.06
CA PRO A 256 4.66 -9.33 -10.21
C PRO A 256 5.14 -8.01 -10.80
N GLY A 257 4.37 -7.46 -11.77
CA GLY A 257 4.68 -6.17 -12.38
C GLY A 257 4.66 -5.03 -11.37
N ALA A 258 3.58 -4.90 -10.60
CA ALA A 258 3.45 -3.87 -9.58
C ALA A 258 4.56 -3.94 -8.51
N ALA A 259 4.94 -5.16 -8.09
CA ALA A 259 6.05 -5.35 -7.17
C ALA A 259 7.38 -4.87 -7.76
N LEU A 260 7.66 -5.24 -9.00
CA LEU A 260 8.86 -4.81 -9.73
C LEU A 260 8.88 -3.30 -9.95
N GLY A 261 7.73 -2.71 -10.31
CA GLY A 261 7.59 -1.26 -10.47
C GLY A 261 7.86 -0.51 -9.17
N GLY A 262 7.37 -1.03 -8.03
CA GLY A 262 7.66 -0.48 -6.71
C GLY A 262 9.14 -0.52 -6.36
N LEU A 263 9.80 -1.66 -6.59
CA LEU A 263 11.24 -1.81 -6.36
C LEU A 263 12.05 -0.85 -7.23
N LEU A 264 11.75 -0.78 -8.52
CA LEU A 264 12.45 0.12 -9.45
C LEU A 264 12.27 1.59 -9.04
N LEU A 265 11.05 2.01 -8.72
CA LEU A 265 10.78 3.38 -8.32
C LEU A 265 11.53 3.75 -7.04
N GLY A 266 11.51 2.87 -6.02
CA GLY A 266 12.23 3.11 -4.76
C GLY A 266 13.74 3.20 -4.96
N VAL A 267 14.32 2.37 -5.82
CA VAL A 267 15.74 2.45 -6.17
C VAL A 267 16.06 3.78 -6.87
N VAL A 268 15.29 4.13 -7.90
CA VAL A 268 15.49 5.41 -8.63
C VAL A 268 15.37 6.60 -7.66
N GLU A 269 14.33 6.61 -6.83
CA GLU A 269 14.11 7.68 -5.86
C GLU A 269 15.28 7.84 -4.90
N THR A 270 15.81 6.73 -4.39
CA THR A 270 16.94 6.78 -3.45
C THR A 270 18.22 7.29 -4.13
N PHE A 271 18.50 6.89 -5.36
CA PHE A 271 19.63 7.44 -6.11
C PHE A 271 19.48 8.92 -6.43
N VAL A 272 18.28 9.38 -6.77
CA VAL A 272 18.00 10.81 -6.99
C VAL A 272 18.19 11.59 -5.69
N ASN A 273 17.67 11.09 -4.57
CA ASN A 273 17.82 11.70 -3.25
C ASN A 273 19.29 11.82 -2.80
N GLY A 274 20.13 10.85 -3.17
CA GLY A 274 21.57 10.90 -2.92
C GLY A 274 22.39 11.75 -3.91
N SER A 275 21.74 12.38 -4.89
CA SER A 275 22.38 13.20 -5.94
C SER A 275 22.11 14.69 -5.68
N ARG A 276 22.76 15.56 -6.52
CA ARG A 276 22.48 17.02 -6.55
C ARG A 276 21.05 17.35 -7.02
N PHE A 277 20.29 16.38 -7.49
CA PHE A 277 18.91 16.54 -7.98
C PHE A 277 17.86 16.14 -6.95
N SER A 278 18.22 16.04 -5.67
CA SER A 278 17.30 15.62 -4.58
C SER A 278 16.01 16.44 -4.50
N THR A 279 16.07 17.73 -4.80
CA THR A 279 14.87 18.61 -4.84
C THR A 279 13.87 18.20 -5.93
N PHE A 280 14.30 17.49 -6.98
CA PHE A 280 13.47 17.06 -8.10
C PHE A 280 13.00 15.61 -8.00
N THR A 281 13.14 14.98 -6.85
CA THR A 281 12.82 13.55 -6.66
C THR A 281 11.39 13.22 -7.08
N ASP A 282 10.41 14.01 -6.62
CA ASP A 282 9.01 13.81 -6.97
C ASP A 282 8.75 14.10 -8.46
N ALA A 283 9.35 15.17 -8.99
CA ALA A 283 9.23 15.49 -10.41
C ALA A 283 9.78 14.36 -11.30
N ILE A 284 10.88 13.73 -10.92
CA ILE A 284 11.46 12.59 -11.65
C ILE A 284 10.53 11.37 -11.58
N ALA A 285 9.94 11.08 -10.42
CA ALA A 285 8.98 9.99 -10.30
C ALA A 285 7.78 10.18 -11.24
N PHE A 286 7.22 11.40 -11.31
CA PHE A 286 6.11 11.69 -12.23
C PHE A 286 6.55 11.79 -13.69
N ALA A 287 7.78 12.23 -13.98
CA ALA A 287 8.33 12.19 -15.32
C ALA A 287 8.47 10.73 -15.84
N ILE A 288 8.84 9.80 -14.97
CA ILE A 288 8.85 8.37 -15.29
C ILE A 288 7.43 7.89 -15.63
N LEU A 289 6.41 8.29 -14.86
CA LEU A 289 5.03 7.96 -15.17
C LEU A 289 4.64 8.43 -16.58
N ILE A 290 4.91 9.70 -16.89
CA ILE A 290 4.59 10.28 -18.20
C ILE A 290 5.32 9.52 -19.31
N ALA A 291 6.61 9.25 -19.13
CA ALA A 291 7.40 8.51 -20.10
C ALA A 291 6.83 7.09 -20.34
N ILE A 292 6.48 6.36 -19.28
CA ILE A 292 5.88 5.03 -19.42
C ILE A 292 4.53 5.09 -20.13
N LEU A 293 3.68 6.04 -19.79
CA LEU A 293 2.37 6.19 -20.45
C LEU A 293 2.51 6.53 -21.94
N LEU A 294 3.53 7.29 -22.32
CA LEU A 294 3.79 7.66 -23.73
C LEU A 294 4.41 6.50 -24.53
N PHE A 295 5.40 5.82 -23.97
CA PHE A 295 6.19 4.82 -24.71
C PHE A 295 5.76 3.38 -24.48
N ARG A 296 5.22 3.07 -23.30
CA ARG A 296 4.80 1.71 -22.90
C ARG A 296 3.55 1.74 -22.02
N PRO A 297 2.38 2.10 -22.55
CA PRO A 297 1.15 2.28 -21.76
C PRO A 297 0.68 1.01 -21.03
N ALA A 298 1.12 -0.18 -21.47
CA ALA A 298 0.86 -1.44 -20.76
C ALA A 298 1.78 -1.64 -19.53
N GLY A 299 2.80 -0.81 -19.32
CA GLY A 299 3.85 -1.01 -18.32
C GLY A 299 4.88 -2.06 -18.72
N LEU A 300 5.82 -2.37 -17.80
CA LEU A 300 6.93 -3.29 -18.08
C LEU A 300 6.48 -4.74 -18.30
N LEU A 301 5.57 -5.24 -17.47
CA LEU A 301 5.06 -6.61 -17.48
C LEU A 301 3.54 -6.70 -17.78
N GLY A 302 2.91 -5.59 -18.15
CA GLY A 302 1.50 -5.57 -18.54
C GLY A 302 1.27 -6.19 -19.92
N LYS A 303 0.07 -6.71 -20.13
CA LYS A 303 -0.37 -7.20 -21.45
C LYS A 303 -1.24 -6.14 -22.11
N MET A 304 -0.93 -5.78 -23.36
CA MET A 304 -1.85 -4.95 -24.15
C MET A 304 -3.18 -5.70 -24.29
N GLN A 305 -4.24 -5.10 -23.78
CA GLN A 305 -5.59 -5.57 -24.07
C GLN A 305 -6.06 -4.87 -25.36
N VAL A 306 -6.16 -5.63 -26.41
CA VAL A 306 -6.84 -5.16 -27.62
C VAL A 306 -8.33 -5.10 -27.28
N GLU A 307 -8.89 -3.89 -27.12
CA GLU A 307 -10.34 -3.74 -27.14
C GLU A 307 -10.81 -4.22 -28.52
N LYS A 308 -11.48 -5.37 -28.53
CA LYS A 308 -12.24 -5.77 -29.71
C LYS A 308 -13.43 -4.82 -29.80
N VAL A 309 -13.36 -3.92 -30.76
CA VAL A 309 -14.49 -3.08 -31.21
C VAL A 309 -15.58 -3.99 -31.72
#